data_208800682a586bac1aab42d90b297558
#
_entry.id   208800682a586bac1aab42d90b297558
#
_cell.length_a   1.000
_cell.length_b   1.000
_cell.length_c   1.000
_cell.angle_alpha   90.00
_cell.angle_beta   90.00
_cell.angle_gamma   90.00
#
_symmetry.space_group_name_H-M   'P 1'
#
loop_
_entity.id
_entity.type
_entity.pdbx_description
1 polymer ?
#
loop_
_entity_poly.entity_id
_entity_poly.type
_entity_poly.pdbx_seq_one_letter_code
_entity_poly.pdbx_strand_id
1 'polypeptide(L)'
;KTNLFKITDKQAHYLINVMRVKIGSEILVFNGFEGEYRVEIVNKSNNKITCQVREKVREQDDEPKLNLIFSLVKKDRVFNILEKCTELGVTCFYPILTERTQNFNYNIQKFESYVIEASEQTRRLSIPKIMPVQKINSLLNNWNKNEKILLCNENDGIPLMKISNNMKKSV
;
A
#
# COMPACT_ATOMS: atom_id res chain seq x y z
N LYS A 1 -3.23 25.40 19.34
CA LYS A 1 -2.47 24.16 19.60
C LYS A 1 -1.48 24.01 18.47
N THR A 2 -0.19 24.03 18.76
CA THR A 2 0.86 23.79 17.76
C THR A 2 0.83 22.32 17.39
N ASN A 3 0.31 21.99 16.19
CA ASN A 3 0.31 20.64 15.68
C ASN A 3 1.73 20.25 15.21
N LEU A 4 2.57 19.83 16.19
CA LEU A 4 3.90 19.30 15.93
C LEU A 4 3.88 17.78 15.91
N PHE A 5 4.56 17.19 14.94
CA PHE A 5 4.82 15.75 14.92
C PHE A 5 6.28 15.48 14.51
N LYS A 6 6.68 14.22 14.63
CA LYS A 6 8.07 13.82 14.37
C LYS A 6 8.11 12.74 13.30
N ILE A 7 9.00 12.92 12.34
CA ILE A 7 9.39 11.90 11.37
C ILE A 7 10.67 11.26 11.87
N THR A 8 10.72 9.93 11.90
CA THR A 8 11.84 9.15 12.44
C THR A 8 12.32 8.10 11.44
N ASP A 9 13.37 7.38 11.80
CA ASP A 9 13.85 6.17 11.13
C ASP A 9 14.17 6.36 9.64
N LYS A 10 13.73 5.44 8.81
CA LYS A 10 14.02 5.43 7.36
C LYS A 10 13.56 6.69 6.65
N GLN A 11 12.37 7.21 6.99
CA GLN A 11 11.83 8.42 6.36
C GLN A 11 12.65 9.65 6.74
N ALA A 12 13.05 9.78 8.03
CA ALA A 12 13.94 10.87 8.44
C ALA A 12 15.28 10.78 7.74
N HIS A 13 15.87 9.58 7.67
CA HIS A 13 17.12 9.34 6.96
C HIS A 13 17.02 9.74 5.48
N TYR A 14 15.94 9.36 4.79
CA TYR A 14 15.72 9.73 3.40
C TYR A 14 15.63 11.25 3.21
N LEU A 15 14.80 11.92 4.01
CA LEU A 15 14.64 13.38 3.95
C LEU A 15 15.95 14.13 4.25
N ILE A 16 16.74 13.65 5.21
CA ILE A 16 17.98 14.31 5.63
C ILE A 16 19.11 14.07 4.63
N ASN A 17 19.33 12.83 4.23
CA ASN A 17 20.54 12.42 3.51
C ASN A 17 20.36 12.36 1.98
N VAL A 18 19.15 12.05 1.51
CA VAL A 18 18.85 11.97 0.08
C VAL A 18 18.27 13.31 -0.41
N MET A 19 17.16 13.74 0.19
CA MET A 19 16.48 14.98 -0.18
C MET A 19 17.20 16.24 0.34
N ARG A 20 18.05 16.08 1.38
CA ARG A 20 18.84 17.16 1.97
C ARG A 20 18.01 18.36 2.40
N VAL A 21 16.82 18.08 2.98
CA VAL A 21 15.89 19.11 3.42
C VAL A 21 16.51 20.02 4.46
N LYS A 22 16.12 21.30 4.48
CA LYS A 22 16.58 22.32 5.42
C LYS A 22 15.48 22.69 6.41
N ILE A 23 15.86 23.26 7.55
CA ILE A 23 14.87 23.91 8.44
C ILE A 23 14.22 25.05 7.66
N GLY A 24 12.90 25.18 7.77
CA GLY A 24 12.08 26.09 6.99
C GLY A 24 11.60 25.53 5.64
N SER A 25 12.09 24.33 5.22
CA SER A 25 11.55 23.68 4.01
C SER A 25 10.14 23.17 4.27
N GLU A 26 9.28 23.28 3.26
CA GLU A 26 7.96 22.66 3.26
C GLU A 26 7.99 21.35 2.50
N ILE A 27 7.27 20.35 3.04
CA ILE A 27 7.06 19.04 2.40
C ILE A 27 5.59 18.65 2.52
N LEU A 28 5.14 17.77 1.63
CA LEU A 28 3.83 17.13 1.71
C LEU A 28 3.95 15.80 2.43
N VAL A 29 3.02 15.52 3.33
CA VAL A 29 2.97 14.27 4.10
C VAL A 29 1.55 13.72 4.12
N PHE A 30 1.44 12.40 4.15
CA PHE A 30 0.17 11.68 4.33
C PHE A 30 0.39 10.45 5.21
N ASN A 31 -0.67 9.91 5.78
CA ASN A 31 -0.62 8.76 6.69
C ASN A 31 -1.54 7.61 6.26
N GLY A 32 -2.22 7.74 5.13
CA GLY A 32 -3.17 6.74 4.62
C GLY A 32 -4.61 6.91 5.12
N PHE A 33 -4.91 7.88 5.99
CA PHE A 33 -6.22 7.99 6.66
C PHE A 33 -6.79 9.40 6.68
N GLU A 34 -5.93 10.42 6.86
CA GLU A 34 -6.36 11.78 7.15
C GLU A 34 -6.22 12.73 5.98
N GLY A 35 -5.73 12.24 4.83
CA GLY A 35 -5.43 13.05 3.67
C GLY A 35 -3.98 13.54 3.64
N GLU A 36 -3.71 14.56 2.86
CA GLU A 36 -2.37 15.13 2.63
C GLU A 36 -2.25 16.50 3.28
N TYR A 37 -1.15 16.70 3.98
CA TYR A 37 -0.85 17.93 4.69
C TYR A 37 0.44 18.56 4.19
N ARG A 38 0.45 19.90 4.08
CA ARG A 38 1.67 20.67 3.96
C ARG A 38 2.22 20.93 5.36
N VAL A 39 3.50 20.61 5.53
CA VAL A 39 4.19 20.76 6.81
C VAL A 39 5.52 21.45 6.61
N GLU A 40 5.92 22.26 7.58
CA GLU A 40 7.23 22.90 7.60
C GLU A 40 8.16 22.18 8.57
N ILE A 41 9.40 22.03 8.15
CA ILE A 41 10.47 21.46 8.99
C ILE A 41 10.95 22.52 9.96
N VAL A 42 10.64 22.36 11.24
CA VAL A 42 11.01 23.32 12.29
C VAL A 42 12.26 22.92 13.09
N ASN A 43 12.60 21.63 13.09
CA ASN A 43 13.84 21.15 13.71
C ASN A 43 14.34 19.88 13.01
N LYS A 44 15.65 19.70 12.98
CA LYS A 44 16.35 18.57 12.37
C LYS A 44 17.49 18.10 13.26
N SER A 45 17.54 16.81 13.54
CA SER A 45 18.66 16.12 14.18
C SER A 45 19.08 14.90 13.38
N ASN A 46 20.16 14.20 13.75
CA ASN A 46 20.76 13.12 12.94
C ASN A 46 19.81 12.01 12.48
N ASN A 47 18.70 11.77 13.17
CA ASN A 47 17.76 10.70 12.83
C ASN A 47 16.29 11.07 13.11
N LYS A 48 15.99 12.36 13.20
CA LYS A 48 14.66 12.85 13.53
C LYS A 48 14.41 14.24 12.95
N ILE A 49 13.24 14.42 12.38
CA ILE A 49 12.75 15.70 11.88
C ILE A 49 11.51 16.04 12.69
N THR A 50 11.42 17.28 13.18
CA THR A 50 10.18 17.81 13.76
C THR A 50 9.52 18.70 12.74
N CYS A 51 8.25 18.42 12.45
CA CYS A 51 7.44 19.15 11.50
C CYS A 51 6.29 19.87 12.20
N GLN A 52 5.95 21.04 11.68
CA GLN A 52 4.74 21.79 12.05
C GLN A 52 3.74 21.71 10.92
N VAL A 53 2.53 21.27 11.21
CA VAL A 53 1.43 21.26 10.22
C VAL A 53 1.03 22.70 9.89
N ARG A 54 0.98 22.99 8.60
CA ARG A 54 0.55 24.29 8.06
C ARG A 54 -0.89 24.25 7.59
N GLU A 55 -1.21 23.38 6.67
CA GLU A 55 -2.56 23.25 6.11
C GLU A 55 -2.81 21.82 5.61
N LYS A 56 -4.07 21.46 5.47
CA LYS A 56 -4.52 20.28 4.76
C LYS A 56 -4.66 20.61 3.27
N VAL A 57 -3.99 19.86 2.41
CA VAL A 57 -3.91 20.13 0.95
C VAL A 57 -4.94 19.29 0.18
N ARG A 58 -5.13 18.03 0.61
CA ARG A 58 -6.12 17.11 0.01
C ARG A 58 -6.85 16.33 1.09
N GLU A 59 -8.16 16.15 0.89
CA GLU A 59 -8.95 15.22 1.69
C GLU A 59 -8.58 13.78 1.37
N GLN A 60 -8.83 12.88 2.33
CA GLN A 60 -8.71 11.45 2.06
C GLN A 60 -9.86 11.01 1.16
N ASP A 61 -9.54 10.37 0.05
CA ASP A 61 -10.53 9.81 -0.86
C ASP A 61 -10.98 8.43 -0.38
N ASP A 62 -12.28 8.14 -0.51
CA ASP A 62 -12.82 6.81 -0.34
C ASP A 62 -12.52 5.99 -1.61
N GLU A 63 -11.65 5.02 -1.49
CA GLU A 63 -11.32 4.11 -2.59
C GLU A 63 -12.19 2.85 -2.54
N PRO A 64 -12.66 2.35 -3.70
CA PRO A 64 -13.36 1.08 -3.76
C PRO A 64 -12.44 -0.06 -3.27
N LYS A 65 -12.99 -0.97 -2.48
CA LYS A 65 -12.23 -2.14 -2.01
C LYS A 65 -11.84 -3.03 -3.19
N LEU A 66 -10.57 -3.14 -3.45
CA LEU A 66 -9.98 -4.06 -4.42
C LEU A 66 -8.92 -4.91 -3.71
N ASN A 67 -9.24 -6.17 -3.49
CA ASN A 67 -8.35 -7.12 -2.83
C ASN A 67 -7.63 -7.99 -3.86
N LEU A 68 -6.33 -8.20 -3.69
CA LEU A 68 -5.55 -9.10 -4.52
C LEU A 68 -5.05 -10.29 -3.71
N ILE A 69 -5.52 -11.48 -4.08
CA ILE A 69 -4.97 -12.75 -3.59
C ILE A 69 -3.95 -13.22 -4.62
N PHE A 70 -2.70 -13.43 -4.21
CA PHE A 70 -1.64 -13.87 -5.13
C PHE A 70 -0.69 -14.86 -4.46
N SER A 71 -0.25 -15.83 -5.25
CA SER A 71 0.77 -16.78 -4.78
C SER A 71 2.14 -16.12 -4.71
N LEU A 72 2.88 -16.42 -3.64
CA LEU A 72 4.25 -15.96 -3.50
C LEU A 72 5.16 -16.61 -4.57
N VAL A 73 5.86 -15.75 -5.28
CA VAL A 73 6.80 -16.10 -6.35
C VAL A 73 8.18 -15.53 -6.02
N LYS A 74 9.17 -15.60 -6.91
CA LYS A 74 10.50 -15.01 -6.70
C LYS A 74 10.39 -13.54 -6.25
N LYS A 75 11.30 -13.11 -5.36
CA LYS A 75 11.26 -11.78 -4.70
C LYS A 75 11.07 -10.61 -5.67
N ASP A 76 11.79 -10.61 -6.79
CA ASP A 76 11.68 -9.53 -7.79
C ASP A 76 10.29 -9.46 -8.42
N ARG A 77 9.63 -10.61 -8.58
CA ARG A 77 8.26 -10.66 -9.11
C ARG A 77 7.24 -10.19 -8.08
N VAL A 78 7.45 -10.54 -6.80
CA VAL A 78 6.61 -10.02 -5.71
C VAL A 78 6.71 -8.50 -5.63
N PHE A 79 7.92 -7.95 -5.74
CA PHE A 79 8.11 -6.50 -5.80
C PHE A 79 7.26 -5.87 -6.92
N ASN A 80 7.37 -6.38 -8.14
CA ASN A 80 6.62 -5.86 -9.28
C ASN A 80 5.10 -5.98 -9.08
N ILE A 81 4.61 -7.08 -8.48
CA ILE A 81 3.19 -7.24 -8.17
C ILE A 81 2.74 -6.17 -7.18
N LEU A 82 3.46 -5.99 -6.07
CA LEU A 82 3.10 -5.02 -5.04
C LEU A 82 3.14 -3.59 -5.59
N GLU A 83 4.19 -3.24 -6.33
CA GLU A 83 4.32 -1.92 -6.94
C GLU A 83 3.17 -1.66 -7.93
N LYS A 84 3.05 -2.47 -8.98
CA LYS A 84 2.09 -2.21 -10.06
C LYS A 84 0.63 -2.36 -9.62
N CYS A 85 0.33 -3.29 -8.73
CA CYS A 85 -1.03 -3.43 -8.23
C CYS A 85 -1.40 -2.31 -7.25
N THR A 86 -0.43 -1.75 -6.51
CA THR A 86 -0.65 -0.52 -5.73
C THR A 86 -0.97 0.64 -6.66
N GLU A 87 -0.20 0.85 -7.73
CA GLU A 87 -0.46 1.88 -8.75
C GLU A 87 -1.86 1.74 -9.38
N LEU A 88 -2.33 0.51 -9.56
CA LEU A 88 -3.64 0.19 -10.16
C LEU A 88 -4.81 0.21 -9.16
N GLY A 89 -4.59 0.55 -7.90
CA GLY A 89 -5.66 0.77 -6.92
C GLY A 89 -6.00 -0.42 -6.04
N VAL A 90 -5.17 -1.47 -5.95
CA VAL A 90 -5.35 -2.53 -4.95
C VAL A 90 -5.27 -1.93 -3.55
N THR A 91 -6.25 -2.28 -2.70
CA THR A 91 -6.35 -1.77 -1.32
C THR A 91 -5.91 -2.77 -0.26
N CYS A 92 -5.86 -4.06 -0.60
CA CYS A 92 -5.39 -5.10 0.30
C CYS A 92 -4.77 -6.27 -0.45
N PHE A 93 -3.58 -6.69 -0.01
CA PHE A 93 -2.84 -7.81 -0.55
C PHE A 93 -2.94 -9.02 0.37
N TYR A 94 -3.28 -10.18 -0.18
CA TYR A 94 -3.34 -11.48 0.48
C TYR A 94 -2.28 -12.41 -0.12
N PRO A 95 -1.03 -12.37 0.37
CA PRO A 95 0.02 -13.28 -0.10
C PRO A 95 -0.28 -14.70 0.41
N ILE A 96 -0.33 -15.68 -0.49
CA ILE A 96 -0.65 -17.06 -0.15
C ILE A 96 0.46 -18.03 -0.51
N LEU A 97 0.47 -19.17 0.18
CA LEU A 97 1.26 -20.33 -0.15
C LEU A 97 0.36 -21.36 -0.83
N THR A 98 0.81 -21.85 -1.99
CA THR A 98 0.22 -22.95 -2.74
C THR A 98 1.17 -24.15 -2.72
N GLU A 99 0.75 -25.31 -3.21
CA GLU A 99 1.57 -26.51 -3.27
C GLU A 99 2.89 -26.31 -4.05
N ARG A 100 2.88 -25.44 -5.06
CA ARG A 100 4.04 -25.14 -5.89
C ARG A 100 4.83 -23.92 -5.43
N THR A 101 4.46 -23.31 -4.32
CA THR A 101 5.21 -22.16 -3.78
C THR A 101 6.53 -22.64 -3.22
N GLN A 102 7.64 -22.13 -3.76
CA GLN A 102 8.97 -22.41 -3.23
C GLN A 102 9.15 -21.71 -1.87
N ASN A 103 9.85 -22.37 -0.95
CA ASN A 103 10.18 -21.81 0.37
C ASN A 103 11.20 -20.66 0.22
N PHE A 104 10.72 -19.46 -0.01
CA PHE A 104 11.52 -18.26 0.09
C PHE A 104 11.33 -17.62 1.45
N ASN A 105 12.40 -17.13 2.04
CA ASN A 105 12.31 -16.31 3.24
C ASN A 105 11.82 -14.91 2.86
N TYR A 106 10.52 -14.65 3.03
CA TYR A 106 9.90 -13.36 2.72
C TYR A 106 9.89 -12.46 3.95
N ASN A 107 10.30 -11.22 3.75
CA ASN A 107 10.23 -10.18 4.77
C ASN A 107 9.00 -9.29 4.50
N ILE A 108 7.96 -9.46 5.31
CA ILE A 108 6.69 -8.70 5.19
C ILE A 108 6.92 -7.19 5.39
N GLN A 109 7.81 -6.79 6.30
CA GLN A 109 8.16 -5.37 6.51
C GLN A 109 8.74 -4.74 5.23
N LYS A 110 9.42 -5.55 4.40
CA LYS A 110 9.88 -5.11 3.10
C LYS A 110 8.74 -4.92 2.10
N PHE A 111 7.70 -5.75 2.17
CA PHE A 111 6.49 -5.58 1.35
C PHE A 111 5.77 -4.27 1.68
N GLU A 112 5.63 -3.95 2.97
CA GLU A 112 5.05 -2.67 3.41
C GLU A 112 5.84 -1.48 2.87
N SER A 113 7.18 -1.55 2.87
CA SER A 113 8.00 -0.50 2.28
C SER A 113 7.72 -0.30 0.77
N TYR A 114 7.49 -1.38 0.04
CA TYR A 114 7.20 -1.30 -1.40
C TYR A 114 5.85 -0.64 -1.71
N VAL A 115 4.79 -0.99 -0.96
CA VAL A 115 3.47 -0.36 -1.18
C VAL A 115 3.45 1.10 -0.74
N ILE A 116 4.21 1.47 0.28
CA ILE A 116 4.37 2.87 0.69
C ILE A 116 5.07 3.65 -0.43
N GLU A 117 6.21 3.16 -0.93
CA GLU A 117 6.96 3.80 -2.01
C GLU A 117 6.12 3.94 -3.28
N ALA A 118 5.36 2.90 -3.66
CA ALA A 118 4.46 2.96 -4.81
C ALA A 118 3.32 3.98 -4.60
N SER A 119 2.78 4.09 -3.38
CA SER A 119 1.76 5.09 -3.03
C SER A 119 2.33 6.51 -3.13
N GLU A 120 3.55 6.74 -2.64
CA GLU A 120 4.26 8.01 -2.75
C GLU A 120 4.49 8.42 -4.21
N GLN A 121 4.96 7.48 -5.05
CA GLN A 121 5.24 7.74 -6.47
C GLN A 121 3.98 8.10 -7.28
N THR A 122 2.86 7.47 -6.97
CA THR A 122 1.58 7.72 -7.66
C THR A 122 0.74 8.81 -7.00
N ARG A 123 1.22 9.41 -5.91
CA ARG A 123 0.49 10.38 -5.08
C ARG A 123 -0.87 9.84 -4.58
N ARG A 124 -0.94 8.55 -4.37
CA ARG A 124 -2.06 7.87 -3.77
C ARG A 124 -2.03 8.12 -2.26
N LEU A 125 -3.16 8.57 -1.68
CA LEU A 125 -3.22 8.88 -0.25
C LEU A 125 -3.45 7.65 0.62
N SER A 126 -4.07 6.59 0.06
CA SER A 126 -4.24 5.33 0.77
C SER A 126 -3.01 4.43 0.61
N ILE A 127 -2.67 3.73 1.68
CA ILE A 127 -1.59 2.73 1.69
C ILE A 127 -2.23 1.35 1.75
N PRO A 128 -2.02 0.48 0.76
CA PRO A 128 -2.56 -0.88 0.77
C PRO A 128 -2.13 -1.67 2.00
N LYS A 129 -3.06 -2.45 2.57
CA LYS A 129 -2.75 -3.39 3.65
C LYS A 129 -2.09 -4.64 3.09
N ILE A 130 -1.14 -5.20 3.84
CA ILE A 130 -0.54 -6.50 3.54
C ILE A 130 -0.95 -7.47 4.64
N MET A 131 -1.69 -8.49 4.25
CA MET A 131 -2.13 -9.52 5.18
C MET A 131 -1.00 -10.52 5.45
N PRO A 132 -1.02 -11.20 6.60
CA PRO A 132 -0.06 -12.27 6.89
C PRO A 132 -0.08 -13.35 5.81
N VAL A 133 1.10 -13.90 5.51
CA VAL A 133 1.23 -15.05 4.60
C VAL A 133 0.53 -16.26 5.18
N GLN A 134 -0.32 -16.92 4.41
CA GLN A 134 -1.05 -18.11 4.84
C GLN A 134 -1.28 -19.10 3.69
N LYS A 135 -1.65 -20.34 4.01
CA LYS A 135 -2.03 -21.32 3.00
C LYS A 135 -3.37 -20.93 2.35
N ILE A 136 -3.53 -21.20 1.05
CA ILE A 136 -4.76 -20.89 0.31
C ILE A 136 -6.00 -21.49 0.98
N ASN A 137 -5.94 -22.75 1.43
CA ASN A 137 -7.06 -23.40 2.10
C ASN A 137 -7.46 -22.68 3.40
N SER A 138 -6.48 -22.21 4.17
CA SER A 138 -6.73 -21.43 5.39
C SER A 138 -7.41 -20.10 5.08
N LEU A 139 -6.99 -19.42 4.03
CA LEU A 139 -7.61 -18.18 3.56
C LEU A 139 -9.07 -18.43 3.17
N LEU A 140 -9.33 -19.41 2.31
CA LEU A 140 -10.67 -19.70 1.78
C LEU A 140 -11.66 -20.16 2.86
N ASN A 141 -11.20 -20.94 3.84
CA ASN A 141 -12.05 -21.38 4.96
C ASN A 141 -12.52 -20.22 5.86
N ASN A 142 -11.71 -19.16 5.95
CA ASN A 142 -12.01 -17.98 6.75
C ASN A 142 -12.51 -16.79 5.91
N TRP A 143 -12.71 -16.98 4.60
CA TRP A 143 -13.15 -15.91 3.71
C TRP A 143 -14.59 -15.51 4.00
N ASN A 144 -14.85 -14.21 3.99
CA ASN A 144 -16.20 -13.69 4.14
C ASN A 144 -17.07 -14.12 2.94
N LYS A 145 -18.08 -14.95 3.17
CA LYS A 145 -18.95 -15.50 2.13
C LYS A 145 -19.74 -14.44 1.33
N ASN A 146 -19.86 -13.24 1.88
CA ASN A 146 -20.50 -12.12 1.18
C ASN A 146 -19.57 -11.43 0.19
N GLU A 147 -18.27 -11.69 0.24
CA GLU A 147 -17.29 -11.13 -0.69
C GLU A 147 -17.00 -12.13 -1.82
N LYS A 148 -17.25 -11.70 -3.04
CA LYS A 148 -17.01 -12.53 -4.23
C LYS A 148 -15.52 -12.61 -4.53
N ILE A 149 -15.05 -13.81 -4.89
CA ILE A 149 -13.70 -14.04 -5.39
C ILE A 149 -13.76 -14.22 -6.90
N LEU A 150 -12.95 -13.47 -7.63
CA LEU A 150 -12.73 -13.65 -9.05
C LEU A 150 -11.43 -14.43 -9.25
N LEU A 151 -11.55 -15.65 -9.79
CA LEU A 151 -10.40 -16.45 -10.16
C LEU A 151 -9.97 -16.13 -11.60
N CYS A 152 -8.77 -15.57 -11.77
CA CYS A 152 -8.17 -15.38 -13.09
C CYS A 152 -7.54 -16.70 -13.56
N ASN A 153 -8.23 -17.41 -14.46
CA ASN A 153 -7.76 -18.66 -15.04
C ASN A 153 -7.31 -18.40 -16.49
N GLU A 154 -6.09 -18.83 -16.83
CA GLU A 154 -5.52 -18.61 -18.18
C GLU A 154 -6.05 -19.58 -19.24
N ASN A 155 -6.53 -20.75 -18.83
CA ASN A 155 -6.92 -21.81 -19.78
C ASN A 155 -8.41 -21.77 -20.13
N ASP A 156 -9.27 -21.56 -19.12
CA ASP A 156 -10.73 -21.58 -19.27
C ASP A 156 -11.33 -20.44 -18.47
N GLY A 157 -12.04 -19.55 -19.14
CA GLY A 157 -12.65 -18.43 -18.43
C GLY A 157 -13.66 -17.66 -19.26
N ILE A 158 -14.50 -16.91 -18.55
CA ILE A 158 -15.42 -15.94 -19.18
C ILE A 158 -14.67 -14.61 -19.24
N PRO A 159 -14.68 -13.89 -20.37
CA PRO A 159 -14.07 -12.58 -20.48
C PRO A 159 -14.52 -11.63 -19.36
N LEU A 160 -13.58 -10.95 -18.70
CA LEU A 160 -13.83 -10.07 -17.57
C LEU A 160 -14.92 -9.04 -17.83
N MET A 161 -14.98 -8.51 -19.05
CA MET A 161 -16.03 -7.56 -19.49
C MET A 161 -17.44 -8.11 -19.35
N LYS A 162 -17.64 -9.42 -19.57
CA LYS A 162 -18.97 -10.07 -19.40
C LYS A 162 -19.32 -10.22 -17.92
N ILE A 163 -18.32 -10.45 -17.07
CA ILE A 163 -18.50 -10.59 -15.61
C ILE A 163 -18.84 -9.22 -14.99
N SER A 164 -18.14 -8.16 -15.37
CA SER A 164 -18.35 -6.81 -14.82
C SER A 164 -19.75 -6.29 -15.08
N ASN A 165 -20.33 -6.57 -16.24
CA ASN A 165 -21.71 -6.19 -16.56
C ASN A 165 -22.76 -6.89 -15.70
N ASN A 166 -22.49 -8.12 -15.25
CA ASN A 166 -23.35 -8.84 -14.31
C ASN A 166 -23.18 -8.40 -12.86
N MET A 167 -22.00 -7.92 -12.47
CA MET A 167 -21.74 -7.37 -11.14
C MET A 167 -22.46 -6.03 -10.90
N LYS A 168 -22.58 -5.19 -11.92
CA LYS A 168 -23.32 -3.90 -11.85
C LYS A 168 -24.83 -4.07 -11.70
N LYS A 169 -25.39 -5.24 -12.01
CA LYS A 169 -26.83 -5.53 -11.88
C LYS A 169 -27.24 -6.11 -10.52
N SER A 170 -26.29 -6.31 -9.61
CA SER A 170 -26.50 -6.92 -8.29
C SER A 170 -26.21 -5.99 -7.12
N VAL A 171 -26.26 -4.67 -7.38
CA VAL A 171 -26.21 -3.61 -6.36
C VAL A 171 -27.57 -2.91 -6.31
#